data_2a41e3d9f15e6d701e6ee6318b674b4c
#
_entry.id   2a41e3d9f15e6d701e6ee6318b674b4c
#
_cell.length_a   1.000
_cell.length_b   1.000
_cell.length_c   1.000
_cell.angle_alpha   90.00
_cell.angle_beta   90.00
_cell.angle_gamma   90.00
#
_symmetry.space_group_name_H-M   'P 1'
#
loop_
_entity.id
_entity.type
_entity.pdbx_description
1 polymer ?
#
loop_
_entity_poly.entity_id
_entity_poly.type
_entity_poly.pdbx_seq_one_letter_code
_entity_poly.pdbx_strand_id
1 'polypeptide(L)'
;MLLYLNFLQLPPLQLVRAWPVLYYGLPLLLVALLAYISRDPLGLGIVFAGHLVTFYCIGTGISLLMRRVGGTPQLIWRILWLDGITPWLLTAFIMWWGRRRALTLCTTKYDLTTHKSLPDGALRLVQISDIHPRACAAMDHTRIPELRGKIAACHPDLLVLTGDIFDEFTEPEELDAFCALFGEIDAPLGKYYVLGNHDLFHHWREPSFGRADLERGLAQAGVRLLEDTAVTLPCGVRIVGRKDYLYTNGKRFTAAQLMPSGPDDRYTIWLDHEPRDFKNAAAAGADLILSGHTHGGQVWPAGAVGMVAKNERNYGKKKITDTCAAIVSGGTGTWGYKFRTQGKTEIVCAEIKQIN
;
A
#
# COMPACT_ATOMS: atom_id res chain seq x y z
N MET A 1 21.63 20.97 0.64
CA MET A 1 22.42 22.14 1.05
C MET A 1 21.56 23.18 1.77
N LEU A 2 20.54 23.77 1.17
CA LEU A 2 19.64 24.77 1.82
C LEU A 2 19.01 24.26 3.13
N LEU A 3 18.63 23.00 3.22
CA LEU A 3 18.06 22.33 4.36
C LEU A 3 19.02 22.19 5.53
N TYR A 4 20.24 21.80 5.23
CA TYR A 4 21.30 21.71 6.21
C TYR A 4 21.62 23.10 6.78
N LEU A 5 21.62 24.12 5.95
CA LEU A 5 21.82 25.50 6.38
C LEU A 5 20.70 26.03 7.29
N ASN A 6 19.43 25.63 7.01
CA ASN A 6 18.30 25.99 7.87
C ASN A 6 18.34 25.22 9.20
N PHE A 7 18.78 23.95 9.18
CA PHE A 7 18.96 23.15 10.39
C PHE A 7 20.01 23.77 11.33
N LEU A 8 21.07 24.33 10.76
CA LEU A 8 22.12 25.01 11.50
C LEU A 8 21.68 26.34 12.17
N GLN A 9 20.51 26.88 11.79
CA GLN A 9 19.97 28.09 12.39
C GLN A 9 19.07 27.84 13.61
N LEU A 10 18.87 26.57 14.03
CA LEU A 10 18.08 26.27 15.22
C LEU A 10 18.72 26.88 16.50
N PRO A 11 17.90 27.46 17.41
CA PRO A 11 18.42 28.08 18.60
C PRO A 11 19.39 27.23 19.42
N PRO A 12 19.15 25.93 19.66
CA PRO A 12 20.12 25.09 20.37
C PRO A 12 21.47 24.97 19.65
N LEU A 13 21.48 25.00 18.32
CA LEU A 13 22.70 24.91 17.53
C LEU A 13 23.43 26.25 17.44
N GLN A 14 22.71 27.37 17.54
CA GLN A 14 23.34 28.69 17.62
C GLN A 14 24.20 28.84 18.88
N LEU A 15 23.81 28.20 20.00
CA LEU A 15 24.58 28.18 21.24
C LEU A 15 25.96 27.52 21.05
N VAL A 16 26.08 26.56 20.13
CA VAL A 16 27.34 25.86 19.83
C VAL A 16 28.00 26.34 18.54
N ARG A 17 27.54 27.44 17.96
CA ARG A 17 28.08 28.00 16.71
C ARG A 17 29.57 28.32 16.78
N ALA A 18 30.05 28.68 17.95
CA ALA A 18 31.51 28.92 18.20
C ALA A 18 32.35 27.64 18.09
N TRP A 19 31.71 26.45 18.06
CA TRP A 19 32.35 25.15 18.01
C TRP A 19 31.97 24.44 16.69
N PRO A 20 32.72 24.66 15.59
CA PRO A 20 32.32 24.16 14.26
C PRO A 20 32.06 22.67 14.23
N VAL A 21 32.82 21.86 14.94
CA VAL A 21 32.65 20.42 14.99
C VAL A 21 31.31 20.03 15.61
N LEU A 22 30.89 20.70 16.69
CA LEU A 22 29.57 20.46 17.31
C LEU A 22 28.44 21.03 16.48
N TYR A 23 28.63 22.24 15.95
CA TYR A 23 27.63 22.91 15.15
C TYR A 23 27.25 22.15 13.89
N TYR A 24 28.24 21.60 13.17
CA TYR A 24 28.00 20.79 11.97
C TYR A 24 27.82 19.29 12.30
N GLY A 25 28.43 18.79 13.34
CA GLY A 25 28.40 17.37 13.70
C GLY A 25 27.15 16.94 14.45
N LEU A 26 26.58 17.79 15.31
CA LEU A 26 25.41 17.44 16.13
C LEU A 26 24.19 17.03 15.32
N PRO A 27 23.83 17.75 14.24
CA PRO A 27 22.74 17.34 13.35
C PRO A 27 22.99 16.00 12.65
N LEU A 28 24.22 15.76 12.19
CA LEU A 28 24.60 14.50 11.56
C LEU A 28 24.56 13.36 12.57
N LEU A 29 25.04 13.60 13.80
CA LEU A 29 24.99 12.63 14.88
C LEU A 29 23.54 12.28 15.26
N LEU A 30 22.65 13.27 15.29
CA LEU A 30 21.23 13.03 15.57
C LEU A 30 20.58 12.16 14.49
N VAL A 31 20.84 12.42 13.22
CA VAL A 31 20.34 11.61 12.10
C VAL A 31 20.92 10.18 12.19
N ALA A 32 22.23 10.05 12.47
CA ALA A 32 22.87 8.74 12.64
C ALA A 32 22.32 7.98 13.87
N LEU A 33 22.06 8.68 14.98
CA LEU A 33 21.46 8.11 16.19
C LEU A 33 20.03 7.64 15.94
N LEU A 34 19.23 8.42 15.22
CA LEU A 34 17.86 8.04 14.83
C LEU A 34 17.87 6.81 13.90
N ALA A 35 18.78 6.76 12.93
CA ALA A 35 18.99 5.60 12.07
C ALA A 35 19.43 4.37 12.89
N TYR A 36 20.31 4.54 13.85
CA TYR A 36 20.78 3.45 14.74
C TYR A 36 19.67 2.94 15.66
N ILE A 37 18.92 3.84 16.31
CA ILE A 37 17.79 3.48 17.21
C ILE A 37 16.68 2.76 16.45
N SER A 38 16.40 3.16 15.22
CA SER A 38 15.39 2.50 14.39
C SER A 38 15.83 1.11 13.93
N ARG A 39 17.11 0.76 14.08
CA ARG A 39 17.75 -0.46 13.53
C ARG A 39 17.46 -0.69 12.04
N ASP A 40 17.14 0.37 11.33
CA ASP A 40 16.76 0.37 9.94
C ASP A 40 17.54 1.47 9.23
N PRO A 41 18.60 1.11 8.46
CA PRO A 41 19.52 2.10 7.87
C PRO A 41 18.88 3.05 6.87
N LEU A 42 17.72 2.70 6.32
CA LEU A 42 16.92 3.57 5.43
C LEU A 42 15.66 4.12 6.12
N GLY A 43 15.39 3.66 7.33
CA GLY A 43 14.12 3.69 7.99
C GLY A 43 13.61 5.01 8.52
N LEU A 44 13.06 4.95 9.72
CA LEU A 44 12.36 6.06 10.38
C LEU A 44 13.18 7.36 10.42
N GLY A 45 14.52 7.28 10.40
CA GLY A 45 15.41 8.45 10.35
C GLY A 45 15.25 9.27 9.08
N ILE A 46 15.18 8.63 7.91
CA ILE A 46 14.96 9.33 6.63
C ILE A 46 13.54 9.89 6.57
N VAL A 47 12.55 9.11 7.01
CA VAL A 47 11.14 9.56 7.07
C VAL A 47 11.01 10.77 7.99
N PHE A 48 11.65 10.73 9.17
CA PHE A 48 11.69 11.86 10.11
C PHE A 48 12.35 13.08 9.47
N ALA A 49 13.55 12.93 8.93
CA ALA A 49 14.27 14.02 8.27
C ALA A 49 13.47 14.60 7.09
N GLY A 50 12.86 13.74 6.27
CA GLY A 50 12.03 14.17 5.14
C GLY A 50 10.83 15.03 5.57
N HIS A 51 10.11 14.65 6.65
CA HIS A 51 9.00 15.45 7.15
C HIS A 51 9.47 16.76 7.78
N LEU A 52 10.54 16.71 8.58
CA LEU A 52 11.12 17.92 9.18
C LEU A 52 11.53 18.93 8.11
N VAL A 53 12.21 18.45 7.08
CA VAL A 53 12.57 19.19 5.87
C VAL A 53 11.36 19.83 5.23
N THR A 54 10.32 19.04 4.99
CA THR A 54 9.09 19.50 4.35
C THR A 54 8.45 20.62 5.16
N PHE A 55 8.36 20.49 6.49
CA PHE A 55 7.82 21.53 7.34
C PHE A 55 8.66 22.81 7.32
N TYR A 56 9.99 22.72 7.32
CA TYR A 56 10.84 23.88 7.16
C TYR A 56 10.70 24.55 5.80
N CYS A 57 10.56 23.77 4.71
CA CYS A 57 10.29 24.32 3.37
C CYS A 57 8.96 25.07 3.32
N ILE A 58 7.89 24.48 3.87
CA ILE A 58 6.57 25.12 3.97
C ILE A 58 6.68 26.40 4.81
N GLY A 59 7.31 26.34 5.98
CA GLY A 59 7.50 27.48 6.86
C GLY A 59 8.30 28.61 6.21
N THR A 60 9.35 28.28 5.44
CA THR A 60 10.14 29.25 4.67
C THR A 60 9.30 29.89 3.58
N GLY A 61 8.52 29.09 2.83
CA GLY A 61 7.60 29.62 1.82
C GLY A 61 6.58 30.61 2.40
N ILE A 62 5.96 30.26 3.52
CA ILE A 62 5.03 31.16 4.23
C ILE A 62 5.76 32.41 4.74
N SER A 63 7.00 32.28 5.21
CA SER A 63 7.82 33.43 5.65
C SER A 63 8.03 34.47 4.55
N LEU A 64 8.15 34.04 3.29
CA LEU A 64 8.24 34.97 2.15
C LEU A 64 6.95 35.78 1.98
N LEU A 65 5.79 35.16 2.22
CA LEU A 65 4.51 35.86 2.21
C LEU A 65 4.36 36.78 3.42
N MET A 66 4.77 36.33 4.59
CA MET A 66 4.68 37.12 5.85
C MET A 66 5.58 38.37 5.82
N ARG A 67 6.65 38.37 5.01
CA ARG A 67 7.47 39.60 4.78
C ARG A 67 6.66 40.75 4.20
N ARG A 68 5.60 40.46 3.43
CA ARG A 68 4.69 41.48 2.88
C ARG A 68 3.75 42.06 3.92
N VAL A 69 3.43 41.26 4.95
CA VAL A 69 2.57 41.70 6.07
C VAL A 69 3.39 42.54 7.05
N GLY A 70 4.63 42.15 7.31
CA GLY A 70 5.56 42.82 8.24
C GLY A 70 5.11 42.81 9.72
N GLY A 71 5.81 43.57 10.55
CA GLY A 71 5.45 43.80 11.94
C GLY A 71 5.37 42.54 12.84
N THR A 72 4.53 42.63 13.84
CA THR A 72 4.35 41.59 14.87
C THR A 72 3.98 40.21 14.31
N PRO A 73 3.08 40.09 13.32
CA PRO A 73 2.74 38.77 12.76
C PRO A 73 3.94 38.05 12.13
N GLN A 74 4.80 38.80 11.41
CA GLN A 74 6.03 38.24 10.84
C GLN A 74 6.99 37.75 11.95
N LEU A 75 7.15 38.54 13.01
CA LEU A 75 8.02 38.19 14.12
C LEU A 75 7.52 36.93 14.85
N ILE A 76 6.23 36.84 15.15
CA ILE A 76 5.61 35.69 15.80
C ILE A 76 5.80 34.44 14.93
N TRP A 77 5.53 34.56 13.63
CA TRP A 77 5.74 33.43 12.69
C TRP A 77 7.19 32.93 12.71
N ARG A 78 8.16 33.85 12.65
CA ARG A 78 9.57 33.52 12.70
C ARG A 78 9.94 32.78 13.97
N ILE A 79 9.55 33.32 15.13
CA ILE A 79 9.82 32.73 16.45
C ILE A 79 9.21 31.33 16.58
N LEU A 80 7.98 31.13 16.15
CA LEU A 80 7.29 29.85 16.28
C LEU A 80 7.80 28.82 15.28
N TRP A 81 8.10 29.22 14.05
CA TRP A 81 8.36 28.30 12.97
C TRP A 81 9.84 28.18 12.59
N LEU A 82 10.50 29.28 12.25
CA LEU A 82 11.88 29.20 11.76
C LEU A 82 12.90 29.02 12.89
N ASP A 83 12.72 29.78 13.98
CA ASP A 83 13.63 29.76 15.14
C ASP A 83 13.09 28.85 16.26
N GLY A 84 11.86 28.33 16.12
CA GLY A 84 11.13 27.63 17.16
C GLY A 84 11.09 26.10 17.01
N ILE A 85 10.36 25.50 17.94
CA ILE A 85 10.21 24.04 18.08
C ILE A 85 9.06 23.45 17.23
N THR A 86 8.21 24.29 16.61
CA THR A 86 6.99 23.85 15.93
C THR A 86 7.21 22.78 14.86
N PRO A 87 8.18 22.89 13.91
CA PRO A 87 8.44 21.84 12.93
C PRO A 87 8.83 20.51 13.57
N TRP A 88 9.54 20.55 14.69
CA TRP A 88 9.93 19.36 15.44
C TRP A 88 8.74 18.67 16.10
N LEU A 89 7.87 19.45 16.75
CA LEU A 89 6.64 18.92 17.38
C LEU A 89 5.69 18.34 16.33
N LEU A 90 5.52 19.02 15.19
CA LEU A 90 4.73 18.49 14.07
C LEU A 90 5.32 17.22 13.51
N THR A 91 6.64 17.17 13.32
CA THR A 91 7.32 15.95 12.84
C THR A 91 7.15 14.82 13.85
N ALA A 92 7.37 15.05 15.14
CA ALA A 92 7.16 14.05 16.18
C ALA A 92 5.71 13.54 16.22
N PHE A 93 4.73 14.45 16.10
CA PHE A 93 3.32 14.10 16.02
C PHE A 93 3.01 13.24 14.78
N ILE A 94 3.51 13.64 13.60
CA ILE A 94 3.34 12.85 12.35
C ILE A 94 3.99 11.48 12.47
N MET A 95 5.17 11.38 13.11
CA MET A 95 5.84 10.08 13.32
C MET A 95 5.02 9.17 14.23
N TRP A 96 4.50 9.69 15.34
CA TRP A 96 3.64 8.94 16.24
C TRP A 96 2.33 8.52 15.54
N TRP A 97 1.66 9.45 14.87
CA TRP A 97 0.39 9.20 14.17
C TRP A 97 0.57 8.22 13.00
N GLY A 98 1.63 8.41 12.20
CA GLY A 98 1.92 7.56 11.06
C GLY A 98 2.26 6.12 11.47
N ARG A 99 2.97 5.95 12.61
CA ARG A 99 3.21 4.63 13.19
C ARG A 99 1.89 3.98 13.65
N ARG A 100 1.04 4.74 14.34
CA ARG A 100 -0.29 4.21 14.74
C ARG A 100 -1.12 3.79 13.54
N ARG A 101 -1.15 4.59 12.49
CA ARG A 101 -1.88 4.26 11.26
C ARG A 101 -1.33 3.00 10.57
N ALA A 102 -0.02 2.83 10.52
CA ALA A 102 0.59 1.63 9.95
C ALA A 102 0.19 0.36 10.72
N LEU A 103 0.05 0.46 12.04
CA LEU A 103 -0.30 -0.67 12.91
C LEU A 103 -1.81 -0.89 13.09
N THR A 104 -2.66 0.01 12.61
CA THR A 104 -4.12 -0.10 12.74
C THR A 104 -4.71 -0.71 11.48
N LEU A 105 -5.05 -2.00 11.53
CA LEU A 105 -5.74 -2.69 10.46
C LEU A 105 -7.22 -2.26 10.41
N CYS A 106 -7.65 -1.74 9.27
CA CYS A 106 -9.03 -1.30 9.03
C CYS A 106 -9.75 -2.26 8.06
N THR A 107 -11.07 -2.27 8.10
CA THR A 107 -11.89 -2.81 7.02
C THR A 107 -12.45 -1.63 6.21
N THR A 108 -12.06 -1.50 4.96
CA THR A 108 -12.62 -0.49 4.05
C THR A 108 -13.73 -1.14 3.22
N LYS A 109 -14.94 -0.59 3.32
CA LYS A 109 -16.12 -1.12 2.64
C LYS A 109 -16.41 -0.32 1.38
N TYR A 110 -16.78 -1.04 0.32
CA TYR A 110 -17.26 -0.46 -0.94
C TYR A 110 -18.58 -1.12 -1.34
N ASP A 111 -19.59 -0.29 -1.57
CA ASP A 111 -20.86 -0.70 -2.16
C ASP A 111 -20.80 -0.44 -3.67
N LEU A 112 -21.11 -1.48 -4.45
CA LEU A 112 -21.11 -1.49 -5.91
C LEU A 112 -22.46 -2.03 -6.40
N THR A 113 -22.84 -1.62 -7.59
CA THR A 113 -24.06 -2.12 -8.24
C THR A 113 -23.75 -2.59 -9.66
N THR A 114 -24.55 -3.56 -10.13
CA THR A 114 -24.46 -4.08 -11.50
C THR A 114 -25.83 -4.49 -12.01
N HIS A 115 -26.04 -4.40 -13.31
CA HIS A 115 -27.22 -5.01 -13.98
C HIS A 115 -26.95 -6.47 -14.41
N LYS A 116 -25.69 -6.93 -14.30
CA LYS A 116 -25.34 -8.31 -14.62
C LYS A 116 -25.81 -9.26 -13.51
N SER A 117 -26.12 -10.50 -13.87
CA SER A 117 -26.58 -11.50 -12.92
C SER A 117 -25.50 -11.87 -11.91
N LEU A 118 -25.90 -11.93 -10.65
CA LEU A 118 -25.06 -12.36 -9.53
C LEU A 118 -25.73 -13.51 -8.78
N PRO A 119 -24.94 -14.38 -8.10
CA PRO A 119 -25.50 -15.42 -7.24
C PRO A 119 -26.35 -14.78 -6.13
N ASP A 120 -27.57 -15.25 -5.96
CA ASP A 120 -28.53 -14.72 -4.97
C ASP A 120 -28.73 -13.20 -4.99
N GLY A 121 -28.48 -12.56 -6.16
CA GLY A 121 -28.60 -11.12 -6.37
C GLY A 121 -27.51 -10.26 -5.72
N ALA A 122 -26.50 -10.85 -5.06
CA ALA A 122 -25.39 -10.13 -4.45
C ALA A 122 -24.12 -10.98 -4.41
N LEU A 123 -22.98 -10.30 -4.28
CA LEU A 123 -21.66 -10.92 -4.12
C LEU A 123 -20.84 -10.13 -3.10
N ARG A 124 -20.36 -10.79 -2.05
CA ARG A 124 -19.45 -10.21 -1.06
C ARG A 124 -18.04 -10.71 -1.31
N LEU A 125 -17.15 -9.80 -1.57
CA LEU A 125 -15.76 -10.07 -1.86
C LEU A 125 -14.86 -9.44 -0.81
N VAL A 126 -13.88 -10.19 -0.32
CA VAL A 126 -12.76 -9.64 0.46
C VAL A 126 -11.50 -9.68 -0.38
N GLN A 127 -10.84 -8.51 -0.49
CA GLN A 127 -9.50 -8.37 -1.09
C GLN A 127 -8.45 -8.17 -0.01
N ILE A 128 -7.39 -8.94 -0.09
CA ILE A 128 -6.16 -8.81 0.69
C ILE A 128 -5.02 -8.56 -0.28
N SER A 129 -4.11 -7.65 0.05
CA SER A 129 -2.97 -7.28 -0.77
C SER A 129 -1.82 -6.81 0.11
N ASP A 130 -0.59 -6.95 -0.39
CA ASP A 130 0.59 -6.29 0.18
C ASP A 130 0.72 -6.52 1.70
N ILE A 131 0.83 -7.77 2.12
CA ILE A 131 1.03 -8.13 3.54
C ILE A 131 2.47 -7.88 3.96
N HIS A 132 3.46 -8.38 3.18
CA HIS A 132 4.89 -8.28 3.47
C HIS A 132 5.22 -8.63 4.93
N PRO A 133 5.09 -9.88 5.37
CA PRO A 133 5.05 -10.26 6.79
C PRO A 133 6.26 -9.80 7.60
N ARG A 134 7.43 -9.72 6.98
CA ARG A 134 8.70 -9.40 7.64
C ARG A 134 9.34 -8.10 7.19
N ALA A 135 9.12 -7.66 5.96
CA ALA A 135 9.78 -6.47 5.42
C ALA A 135 9.64 -5.25 6.32
N CYS A 136 8.52 -5.16 7.07
CA CYS A 136 8.28 -4.09 8.04
C CYS A 136 7.49 -4.53 9.24
N ALA A 137 7.01 -5.77 9.28
CA ALA A 137 6.21 -6.36 10.35
C ALA A 137 5.07 -5.45 10.88
N ALA A 138 4.40 -4.72 9.99
CA ALA A 138 3.13 -4.09 10.34
C ALA A 138 2.01 -5.14 10.42
N MET A 139 2.19 -6.25 9.66
CA MET A 139 1.34 -7.43 9.67
C MET A 139 2.24 -8.67 9.70
N ASP A 140 2.63 -9.13 10.86
CA ASP A 140 3.35 -10.38 11.08
C ASP A 140 2.39 -11.52 11.51
N HIS A 141 2.92 -12.73 11.66
CA HIS A 141 2.15 -13.90 12.04
C HIS A 141 1.42 -13.76 13.39
N THR A 142 1.90 -12.91 14.30
CA THR A 142 1.24 -12.67 15.61
C THR A 142 -0.10 -11.96 15.46
N ARG A 143 -0.34 -11.31 14.33
CA ARG A 143 -1.57 -10.57 14.00
C ARG A 143 -2.56 -11.37 13.13
N ILE A 144 -2.23 -12.62 12.81
CA ILE A 144 -3.13 -13.51 12.06
C ILE A 144 -4.53 -13.60 12.70
N PRO A 145 -4.70 -13.71 14.04
CA PRO A 145 -6.02 -13.73 14.65
C PRO A 145 -6.85 -12.46 14.40
N GLU A 146 -6.19 -11.28 14.40
CA GLU A 146 -6.86 -10.01 14.06
C GLU A 146 -7.32 -10.00 12.60
N LEU A 147 -6.43 -10.39 11.68
CA LEU A 147 -6.73 -10.46 10.26
C LEU A 147 -7.88 -11.42 9.97
N ARG A 148 -7.82 -12.64 10.53
CA ARG A 148 -8.89 -13.64 10.42
C ARG A 148 -10.23 -13.10 10.90
N GLY A 149 -10.26 -12.48 12.08
CA GLY A 149 -11.49 -11.90 12.63
C GLY A 149 -12.10 -10.83 11.73
N LYS A 150 -11.27 -9.99 11.11
CA LYS A 150 -11.74 -8.95 10.18
C LYS A 150 -12.26 -9.54 8.86
N ILE A 151 -11.61 -10.55 8.31
CA ILE A 151 -12.07 -11.25 7.11
C ILE A 151 -13.41 -11.93 7.39
N ALA A 152 -13.50 -12.71 8.48
CA ALA A 152 -14.72 -13.41 8.86
C ALA A 152 -15.89 -12.47 9.10
N ALA A 153 -15.67 -11.30 9.70
CA ALA A 153 -16.70 -10.27 9.91
C ALA A 153 -17.26 -9.67 8.61
N CYS A 154 -16.59 -9.87 7.47
CA CYS A 154 -17.11 -9.49 6.15
C CYS A 154 -18.01 -10.56 5.53
N HIS A 155 -18.04 -11.78 6.07
CA HIS A 155 -18.77 -12.93 5.51
C HIS A 155 -18.54 -13.09 4.01
N PRO A 156 -17.30 -13.27 3.54
CA PRO A 156 -16.99 -13.27 2.11
C PRO A 156 -17.57 -14.48 1.39
N ASP A 157 -18.18 -14.25 0.24
CA ASP A 157 -18.49 -15.30 -0.72
C ASP A 157 -17.24 -15.67 -1.53
N LEU A 158 -16.33 -14.69 -1.70
CA LEU A 158 -15.09 -14.79 -2.50
C LEU A 158 -13.94 -14.11 -1.77
N LEU A 159 -12.78 -14.79 -1.68
CA LEU A 159 -11.52 -14.21 -1.19
C LEU A 159 -10.55 -14.03 -2.36
N VAL A 160 -10.00 -12.84 -2.53
CA VAL A 160 -8.98 -12.56 -3.53
C VAL A 160 -7.73 -11.96 -2.91
N LEU A 161 -6.59 -12.47 -3.34
CA LEU A 161 -5.26 -12.05 -2.92
C LEU A 161 -4.60 -11.37 -4.13
N THR A 162 -4.36 -10.05 -4.03
CA THR A 162 -3.90 -9.27 -5.17
C THR A 162 -2.42 -8.90 -5.10
N GLY A 163 -1.59 -9.91 -4.79
CA GLY A 163 -0.14 -9.85 -4.87
C GLY A 163 0.56 -9.26 -3.64
N ASP A 164 1.87 -9.45 -3.60
CA ASP A 164 2.77 -9.05 -2.53
C ASP A 164 2.30 -9.51 -1.14
N ILE A 165 1.74 -10.73 -1.10
CA ILE A 165 1.36 -11.40 0.15
C ILE A 165 2.62 -11.81 0.89
N PHE A 166 3.63 -12.26 0.14
CA PHE A 166 4.94 -12.63 0.62
C PHE A 166 6.02 -11.75 -0.03
N ASP A 167 7.23 -11.83 0.48
CA ASP A 167 8.39 -11.14 -0.06
C ASP A 167 9.69 -11.91 0.23
N GLU A 168 10.82 -11.37 -0.22
CA GLU A 168 12.14 -11.95 -0.02
C GLU A 168 12.60 -12.06 1.44
N PHE A 169 11.89 -11.42 2.36
CA PHE A 169 12.18 -11.47 3.81
C PHE A 169 11.29 -12.48 4.55
N THR A 170 10.24 -12.98 3.89
CA THR A 170 9.31 -13.96 4.47
C THR A 170 10.02 -15.29 4.73
N GLU A 171 9.90 -15.84 5.93
CA GLU A 171 10.44 -17.15 6.29
C GLU A 171 9.40 -18.26 6.05
N PRO A 172 9.82 -19.54 5.93
CA PRO A 172 8.91 -20.66 5.66
C PRO A 172 7.77 -20.78 6.67
N GLU A 173 8.02 -20.52 7.95
CA GLU A 173 7.02 -20.58 9.01
C GLU A 173 5.93 -19.52 8.83
N GLU A 174 6.28 -18.35 8.28
CA GLU A 174 5.31 -17.29 7.97
C GLU A 174 4.50 -17.63 6.72
N LEU A 175 5.15 -18.21 5.70
CA LEU A 175 4.46 -18.75 4.52
C LEU A 175 3.39 -19.77 4.96
N ASP A 176 3.78 -20.75 5.78
CA ASP A 176 2.88 -21.79 6.28
C ASP A 176 1.75 -21.19 7.12
N ALA A 177 2.05 -20.24 8.02
CA ALA A 177 1.07 -19.61 8.89
C ALA A 177 0.01 -18.82 8.11
N PHE A 178 0.41 -18.03 7.09
CA PHE A 178 -0.54 -17.30 6.24
C PHE A 178 -1.31 -18.22 5.30
N CYS A 179 -0.69 -19.24 4.75
CA CYS A 179 -1.40 -20.26 3.98
C CYS A 179 -2.44 -21.00 4.84
N ALA A 180 -2.11 -21.36 6.06
CA ALA A 180 -3.07 -21.96 7.01
C ALA A 180 -4.25 -21.01 7.29
N LEU A 181 -3.97 -19.71 7.55
CA LEU A 181 -5.02 -18.71 7.70
C LEU A 181 -5.97 -18.70 6.50
N PHE A 182 -5.44 -18.63 5.27
CA PHE A 182 -6.28 -18.61 4.08
C PHE A 182 -7.06 -19.92 3.90
N GLY A 183 -6.51 -21.06 4.36
CA GLY A 183 -7.21 -22.33 4.40
C GLY A 183 -8.46 -22.31 5.29
N GLU A 184 -8.38 -21.65 6.43
CA GLU A 184 -9.46 -21.55 7.43
C GLU A 184 -10.59 -20.59 7.04
N ILE A 185 -10.38 -19.70 6.04
CA ILE A 185 -11.40 -18.74 5.62
C ILE A 185 -12.49 -19.46 4.82
N ASP A 186 -13.72 -19.33 5.28
CA ASP A 186 -14.90 -19.74 4.53
C ASP A 186 -15.21 -18.73 3.43
N ALA A 187 -15.08 -19.15 2.18
CA ALA A 187 -15.38 -18.39 0.98
C ALA A 187 -15.94 -19.35 -0.07
N PRO A 188 -17.26 -19.58 -0.10
CA PRO A 188 -17.89 -20.66 -0.86
C PRO A 188 -17.69 -20.57 -2.37
N LEU A 189 -17.44 -19.39 -2.93
CA LEU A 189 -17.11 -19.21 -4.34
C LEU A 189 -15.63 -19.36 -4.65
N GLY A 190 -14.82 -19.61 -3.62
CA GLY A 190 -13.40 -19.90 -3.75
C GLY A 190 -12.46 -18.77 -3.34
N LYS A 191 -11.16 -19.11 -3.44
CA LYS A 191 -10.05 -18.24 -3.04
C LYS A 191 -9.07 -18.16 -4.22
N TYR A 192 -8.71 -16.95 -4.62
CA TYR A 192 -7.90 -16.71 -5.82
C TYR A 192 -6.74 -15.78 -5.52
N TYR A 193 -5.63 -16.04 -6.15
CA TYR A 193 -4.39 -15.30 -5.96
C TYR A 193 -3.76 -14.91 -7.29
N VAL A 194 -3.31 -13.68 -7.43
CA VAL A 194 -2.37 -13.23 -8.45
C VAL A 194 -1.09 -12.78 -7.77
N LEU A 195 0.06 -13.13 -8.35
CA LEU A 195 1.36 -12.73 -7.81
C LEU A 195 1.58 -11.22 -7.98
N GLY A 196 2.28 -10.65 -7.02
CA GLY A 196 2.90 -9.34 -7.13
C GLY A 196 4.40 -9.46 -7.43
N ASN A 197 5.06 -8.31 -7.49
CA ASN A 197 6.46 -8.27 -7.86
C ASN A 197 7.41 -8.74 -6.75
N HIS A 198 6.96 -8.83 -5.50
CA HIS A 198 7.77 -9.33 -4.38
C HIS A 198 7.56 -10.81 -4.08
N ASP A 199 6.46 -11.41 -4.45
CA ASP A 199 6.13 -12.80 -4.05
C ASP A 199 7.18 -13.84 -4.49
N LEU A 200 7.79 -13.66 -5.66
CA LEU A 200 8.81 -14.57 -6.21
C LEU A 200 10.01 -13.85 -6.83
N PHE A 201 10.10 -12.53 -6.67
CA PHE A 201 11.17 -11.74 -7.25
C PHE A 201 12.17 -11.27 -6.18
N HIS A 202 13.45 -11.49 -6.47
CA HIS A 202 14.55 -11.26 -5.52
C HIS A 202 15.12 -9.86 -5.73
N HIS A 203 14.60 -8.88 -5.00
CA HIS A 203 15.12 -7.51 -5.09
C HIS A 203 16.36 -7.29 -4.22
N TRP A 204 16.38 -7.86 -3.01
CA TRP A 204 17.38 -7.53 -1.99
C TRP A 204 18.12 -8.74 -1.41
N ARG A 205 17.52 -9.92 -1.42
CA ARG A 205 18.12 -11.17 -0.95
C ARG A 205 17.45 -12.37 -1.61
N GLU A 206 18.16 -13.51 -1.60
CA GLU A 206 17.54 -14.78 -1.94
C GLU A 206 16.46 -15.11 -0.91
N PRO A 207 15.23 -15.43 -1.34
CA PRO A 207 14.17 -15.81 -0.42
C PRO A 207 14.46 -17.19 0.18
N SER A 208 13.87 -17.43 1.36
CA SER A 208 13.98 -18.71 2.05
C SER A 208 13.02 -19.80 1.54
N PHE A 209 12.14 -19.46 0.62
CA PHE A 209 11.24 -20.40 -0.07
C PHE A 209 11.22 -20.12 -1.58
N GLY A 210 10.87 -21.13 -2.37
CA GLY A 210 10.74 -21.02 -3.81
C GLY A 210 9.29 -21.13 -4.29
N ARG A 211 9.13 -21.02 -5.62
CA ARG A 211 7.81 -21.16 -6.27
C ARG A 211 7.07 -22.43 -5.88
N ALA A 212 7.79 -23.57 -5.82
CA ALA A 212 7.19 -24.87 -5.46
C ALA A 212 6.63 -24.89 -4.04
N ASP A 213 7.29 -24.18 -3.10
CA ASP A 213 6.83 -24.08 -1.71
C ASP A 213 5.57 -23.22 -1.62
N LEU A 214 5.56 -22.08 -2.34
CA LEU A 214 4.39 -21.21 -2.42
C LEU A 214 3.19 -21.95 -3.04
N GLU A 215 3.37 -22.61 -4.20
CA GLU A 215 2.31 -23.36 -4.87
C GLU A 215 1.76 -24.48 -3.99
N ARG A 216 2.63 -25.18 -3.26
CA ARG A 216 2.24 -26.23 -2.30
C ARG A 216 1.39 -25.62 -1.16
N GLY A 217 1.83 -24.53 -0.54
CA GLY A 217 1.09 -23.86 0.54
C GLY A 217 -0.28 -23.35 0.07
N LEU A 218 -0.33 -22.73 -1.09
CA LEU A 218 -1.60 -22.26 -1.70
C LEU A 218 -2.55 -23.43 -2.01
N ALA A 219 -2.04 -24.53 -2.58
CA ALA A 219 -2.85 -25.71 -2.89
C ALA A 219 -3.44 -26.33 -1.61
N GLN A 220 -2.66 -26.44 -0.53
CA GLN A 220 -3.13 -26.91 0.79
C GLN A 220 -4.19 -25.98 1.39
N ALA A 221 -4.07 -24.67 1.15
CA ALA A 221 -5.04 -23.67 1.58
C ALA A 221 -6.30 -23.61 0.70
N GLY A 222 -6.36 -24.37 -0.40
CA GLY A 222 -7.43 -24.29 -1.39
C GLY A 222 -7.48 -22.94 -2.12
N VAL A 223 -6.33 -22.25 -2.24
CA VAL A 223 -6.17 -20.98 -2.96
C VAL A 223 -5.68 -21.28 -4.37
N ARG A 224 -6.41 -20.81 -5.37
CA ARG A 224 -6.05 -20.99 -6.77
C ARG A 224 -5.20 -19.82 -7.28
N LEU A 225 -3.96 -20.11 -7.66
CA LEU A 225 -3.08 -19.16 -8.33
C LEU A 225 -3.55 -18.94 -9.78
N LEU A 226 -3.67 -17.68 -10.18
CA LEU A 226 -4.03 -17.26 -11.53
C LEU A 226 -2.88 -16.48 -12.17
N GLU A 227 -2.44 -16.92 -13.33
CA GLU A 227 -1.37 -16.28 -14.09
C GLU A 227 -1.78 -16.22 -15.57
N ASP A 228 -2.11 -15.04 -16.06
CA ASP A 228 -2.61 -14.80 -17.41
C ASP A 228 -3.71 -15.78 -17.81
N THR A 229 -4.70 -15.94 -16.95
CA THR A 229 -5.80 -16.89 -17.15
C THR A 229 -7.12 -16.34 -16.64
N ALA A 230 -8.22 -16.88 -17.19
CA ALA A 230 -9.58 -16.60 -16.76
C ALA A 230 -10.29 -17.88 -16.29
N VAL A 231 -11.08 -17.76 -15.23
CA VAL A 231 -11.88 -18.85 -14.66
C VAL A 231 -13.33 -18.38 -14.57
N THR A 232 -14.25 -19.18 -15.07
CA THR A 232 -15.68 -18.96 -14.86
C THR A 232 -16.17 -19.89 -13.75
N LEU A 233 -16.76 -19.31 -12.72
CA LEU A 233 -17.34 -20.04 -11.60
C LEU A 233 -18.66 -20.70 -11.99
N PRO A 234 -19.10 -21.76 -11.28
CA PRO A 234 -20.40 -22.38 -11.53
C PRO A 234 -21.58 -21.41 -11.48
N CYS A 235 -21.47 -20.34 -10.65
CA CYS A 235 -22.48 -19.28 -10.55
C CYS A 235 -22.45 -18.25 -11.70
N GLY A 236 -21.57 -18.42 -12.69
CA GLY A 236 -21.45 -17.53 -13.84
C GLY A 236 -20.48 -16.35 -13.68
N VAL A 237 -20.07 -16.01 -12.47
CA VAL A 237 -19.05 -14.96 -12.24
C VAL A 237 -17.71 -15.39 -12.84
N ARG A 238 -17.05 -14.47 -13.50
CA ARG A 238 -15.71 -14.72 -14.07
C ARG A 238 -14.63 -14.01 -13.26
N ILE A 239 -13.52 -14.69 -13.04
CA ILE A 239 -12.32 -14.13 -12.42
C ILE A 239 -11.18 -14.22 -13.43
N VAL A 240 -10.57 -13.08 -13.73
CA VAL A 240 -9.39 -12.96 -14.58
C VAL A 240 -8.21 -12.64 -13.70
N GLY A 241 -7.14 -13.41 -13.77
CA GLY A 241 -5.89 -13.17 -13.07
C GLY A 241 -4.76 -12.88 -14.04
N ARG A 242 -4.13 -11.73 -13.89
CA ARG A 242 -3.04 -11.28 -14.76
C ARG A 242 -1.70 -11.44 -14.06
N LYS A 243 -0.67 -11.82 -14.81
CA LYS A 243 0.71 -11.82 -14.33
C LYS A 243 1.16 -10.39 -13.97
N ASP A 244 1.98 -10.28 -12.97
CA ASP A 244 2.57 -8.99 -12.59
C ASP A 244 3.46 -8.43 -13.71
N TYR A 245 3.39 -7.12 -13.92
CA TYR A 245 4.12 -6.45 -15.00
C TYR A 245 5.62 -6.34 -14.70
N LEU A 246 5.99 -5.98 -13.47
CA LEU A 246 7.39 -5.84 -13.08
C LEU A 246 8.08 -7.19 -13.01
N TYR A 247 7.46 -8.17 -12.39
CA TYR A 247 7.99 -9.53 -12.33
C TYR A 247 8.27 -10.13 -13.72
N THR A 248 7.36 -9.91 -14.69
CA THR A 248 7.51 -10.45 -16.04
C THR A 248 8.29 -9.53 -16.98
N ASN A 249 8.74 -8.36 -16.49
CA ASN A 249 9.33 -7.31 -17.32
C ASN A 249 8.45 -6.96 -18.54
N GLY A 250 7.15 -6.84 -18.30
CA GLY A 250 6.14 -6.52 -19.29
C GLY A 250 5.70 -7.67 -20.19
N LYS A 251 6.27 -8.88 -20.05
CA LYS A 251 5.93 -10.06 -20.83
C LYS A 251 4.72 -10.79 -20.24
N ARG A 252 3.54 -10.20 -20.40
CA ARG A 252 2.27 -10.74 -19.93
C ARG A 252 1.19 -10.57 -20.99
N PHE A 253 0.10 -11.30 -20.90
CA PHE A 253 -1.00 -11.19 -21.84
C PHE A 253 -1.64 -9.80 -21.78
N THR A 254 -1.99 -9.29 -22.95
CA THR A 254 -2.85 -8.11 -23.05
C THR A 254 -4.26 -8.46 -22.59
N ALA A 255 -5.05 -7.44 -22.24
CA ALA A 255 -6.45 -7.66 -21.87
C ALA A 255 -7.25 -8.38 -22.95
N ALA A 256 -7.01 -8.06 -24.21
CA ALA A 256 -7.66 -8.73 -25.36
C ALA A 256 -7.26 -10.21 -25.51
N GLN A 257 -6.02 -10.57 -25.16
CA GLN A 257 -5.60 -11.97 -25.19
C GLN A 257 -6.20 -12.79 -24.04
N LEU A 258 -6.43 -12.16 -22.87
CA LEU A 258 -7.11 -12.80 -21.73
C LEU A 258 -8.61 -12.98 -21.96
N MET A 259 -9.20 -12.08 -22.72
CA MET A 259 -10.64 -12.05 -23.04
C MET A 259 -10.85 -11.96 -24.57
N PRO A 260 -10.48 -13.00 -25.33
CA PRO A 260 -10.50 -12.94 -26.79
C PRO A 260 -11.91 -12.78 -27.39
N SER A 261 -12.95 -13.21 -26.66
CA SER A 261 -14.36 -13.04 -27.08
C SER A 261 -14.92 -11.65 -26.71
N GLY A 262 -14.12 -10.80 -26.03
CA GLY A 262 -14.57 -9.50 -25.54
C GLY A 262 -15.60 -9.58 -24.41
N PRO A 263 -16.29 -8.45 -24.13
CA PRO A 263 -17.31 -8.36 -23.08
C PRO A 263 -18.50 -9.30 -23.35
N ASP A 264 -19.06 -9.83 -22.27
CA ASP A 264 -20.31 -10.63 -22.27
C ASP A 264 -21.18 -10.29 -21.03
N ASP A 265 -22.25 -11.02 -20.82
CA ASP A 265 -23.19 -10.78 -19.73
C ASP A 265 -22.74 -11.30 -18.35
N ARG A 266 -21.55 -11.90 -18.26
CA ARG A 266 -21.00 -12.37 -17.00
C ARG A 266 -20.36 -11.23 -16.23
N TYR A 267 -20.61 -11.18 -14.92
CA TYR A 267 -19.87 -10.27 -14.04
C TYR A 267 -18.42 -10.71 -13.97
N THR A 268 -17.51 -9.84 -14.39
CA THR A 268 -16.09 -10.16 -14.52
C THR A 268 -15.24 -9.35 -13.51
N ILE A 269 -14.57 -10.05 -12.61
CA ILE A 269 -13.61 -9.52 -11.65
C ILE A 269 -12.22 -9.70 -12.21
N TRP A 270 -11.48 -8.60 -12.31
CA TRP A 270 -10.13 -8.57 -12.86
C TRP A 270 -9.11 -8.33 -11.74
N LEU A 271 -8.19 -9.26 -11.55
CA LEU A 271 -7.12 -9.20 -10.57
C LEU A 271 -5.81 -8.86 -11.31
N ASP A 272 -5.23 -7.73 -10.97
CA ASP A 272 -3.91 -7.29 -11.46
C ASP A 272 -3.20 -6.57 -10.31
N HIS A 273 -2.05 -7.08 -9.88
CA HIS A 273 -1.35 -6.49 -8.73
C HIS A 273 -1.06 -5.01 -8.96
N GLU A 274 -0.53 -4.64 -10.12
CA GLU A 274 -0.25 -3.25 -10.45
C GLU A 274 -1.50 -2.51 -10.97
N PRO A 275 -1.77 -1.28 -10.48
CA PRO A 275 -2.92 -0.47 -10.91
C PRO A 275 -2.65 0.20 -12.26
N ARG A 276 -2.61 -0.60 -13.32
CA ARG A 276 -2.31 -0.18 -14.69
C ARG A 276 -3.34 -0.75 -15.66
N ASP A 277 -3.43 -0.11 -16.83
CA ASP A 277 -4.17 -0.66 -17.98
C ASP A 277 -5.67 -0.84 -17.74
N PHE A 278 -6.24 -0.05 -16.82
CA PHE A 278 -7.65 -0.17 -16.43
C PHE A 278 -8.62 0.00 -17.60
N LYS A 279 -8.30 0.90 -18.54
CA LYS A 279 -9.16 1.11 -19.72
C LYS A 279 -9.22 -0.11 -20.63
N ASN A 280 -8.09 -0.78 -20.85
CA ASN A 280 -8.08 -1.97 -21.69
C ASN A 280 -8.72 -3.16 -20.98
N ALA A 281 -8.58 -3.30 -19.67
CA ALA A 281 -9.29 -4.30 -18.89
C ALA A 281 -10.82 -4.07 -18.94
N ALA A 282 -11.27 -2.84 -18.79
CA ALA A 282 -12.69 -2.47 -18.93
C ALA A 282 -13.21 -2.74 -20.36
N ALA A 283 -12.43 -2.38 -21.39
CA ALA A 283 -12.79 -2.66 -22.79
C ALA A 283 -12.85 -4.16 -23.10
N ALA A 284 -12.06 -4.98 -22.39
CA ALA A 284 -12.12 -6.44 -22.47
C ALA A 284 -13.27 -7.06 -21.67
N GLY A 285 -14.04 -6.26 -20.92
CA GLY A 285 -15.24 -6.71 -20.21
C GLY A 285 -15.11 -6.82 -18.70
N ALA A 286 -14.05 -6.26 -18.08
CA ALA A 286 -13.97 -6.18 -16.64
C ALA A 286 -15.05 -5.24 -16.07
N ASP A 287 -15.76 -5.69 -15.04
CA ASP A 287 -16.73 -4.90 -14.26
C ASP A 287 -16.10 -4.36 -12.96
N LEU A 288 -15.20 -5.15 -12.36
CA LEU A 288 -14.47 -4.76 -11.16
C LEU A 288 -13.00 -5.12 -11.34
N ILE A 289 -12.11 -4.12 -11.19
CA ILE A 289 -10.67 -4.31 -11.23
C ILE A 289 -10.13 -4.13 -9.82
N LEU A 290 -9.32 -5.08 -9.35
CA LEU A 290 -8.73 -5.08 -8.01
C LEU A 290 -7.21 -5.11 -8.12
N SER A 291 -6.56 -4.14 -7.47
CA SER A 291 -5.10 -3.97 -7.47
C SER A 291 -4.57 -3.63 -6.08
N GLY A 292 -3.28 -3.84 -5.89
CA GLY A 292 -2.50 -3.44 -4.72
C GLY A 292 -1.30 -2.57 -5.09
N HIS A 293 -0.07 -3.05 -4.75
CA HIS A 293 1.23 -2.55 -5.17
C HIS A 293 1.64 -1.17 -4.63
N THR A 294 0.76 -0.22 -4.60
CA THR A 294 1.09 1.19 -4.31
C THR A 294 1.15 1.54 -2.84
N HIS A 295 0.70 0.61 -1.99
CA HIS A 295 0.52 0.86 -0.54
C HIS A 295 -0.27 2.14 -0.23
N GLY A 296 -1.14 2.58 -1.16
CA GLY A 296 -1.87 3.84 -1.04
C GLY A 296 -0.96 5.08 -1.01
N GLY A 297 0.26 4.99 -1.55
CA GLY A 297 1.29 6.01 -1.48
C GLY A 297 2.03 6.06 -0.15
N GLN A 298 1.69 5.22 0.78
CA GLN A 298 2.20 4.97 2.13
C GLN A 298 2.71 6.20 2.90
N VAL A 299 3.68 6.95 2.37
CA VAL A 299 4.31 8.11 3.01
C VAL A 299 4.13 9.36 2.15
N TRP A 300 3.44 10.38 2.68
CA TRP A 300 3.31 11.67 2.00
C TRP A 300 4.67 12.40 1.95
N PRO A 301 5.07 13.04 0.83
CA PRO A 301 4.35 13.15 -0.45
C PRO A 301 4.71 12.06 -1.47
N ALA A 302 5.32 10.95 -1.07
CA ALA A 302 5.83 9.90 -1.96
C ALA A 302 4.74 9.30 -2.88
N GLY A 303 3.47 9.31 -2.47
CA GLY A 303 2.36 8.87 -3.31
C GLY A 303 2.24 9.62 -4.65
N ALA A 304 2.71 10.87 -4.71
CA ALA A 304 2.75 11.61 -5.97
C ALA A 304 3.76 11.00 -6.98
N VAL A 305 4.83 10.39 -6.49
CA VAL A 305 5.83 9.71 -7.32
C VAL A 305 5.22 8.48 -8.01
N GLY A 306 4.35 7.74 -7.31
CA GLY A 306 3.66 6.58 -7.90
C GLY A 306 2.81 6.94 -9.12
N MET A 307 2.21 8.14 -9.16
CA MET A 307 1.46 8.61 -10.34
C MET A 307 2.39 8.93 -11.51
N VAL A 308 3.59 9.45 -11.23
CA VAL A 308 4.62 9.67 -12.27
C VAL A 308 5.14 8.33 -12.81
N ALA A 309 5.16 7.29 -11.98
CA ALA A 309 5.54 5.92 -12.33
C ALA A 309 4.46 5.16 -13.15
N LYS A 310 3.49 5.85 -13.76
CA LYS A 310 2.42 5.32 -14.62
C LYS A 310 1.33 4.51 -13.89
N ASN A 311 1.22 4.61 -12.57
CA ASN A 311 0.06 4.06 -11.87
C ASN A 311 -1.17 4.94 -12.16
N GLU A 312 -2.27 4.33 -12.59
CA GLU A 312 -3.49 5.07 -12.91
C GLU A 312 -4.27 5.51 -11.67
N ARG A 313 -3.98 4.89 -10.54
CA ARG A 313 -4.53 5.20 -9.22
C ARG A 313 -3.60 4.69 -8.14
N ASN A 314 -3.43 5.47 -7.06
CA ASN A 314 -2.62 5.00 -5.91
C ASN A 314 -3.46 4.41 -4.79
N TYR A 315 -4.75 4.79 -4.67
CA TYR A 315 -5.58 4.36 -3.54
C TYR A 315 -7.07 4.57 -3.77
N GLY A 316 -7.87 3.60 -3.33
CA GLY A 316 -9.32 3.69 -3.27
C GLY A 316 -10.01 3.45 -4.60
N LYS A 317 -11.31 3.73 -4.66
CA LYS A 317 -12.17 3.47 -5.81
C LYS A 317 -12.00 4.53 -6.91
N LYS A 318 -11.97 4.10 -8.17
CA LYS A 318 -11.99 4.92 -9.37
C LYS A 318 -13.05 4.36 -10.34
N LYS A 319 -13.95 5.19 -10.82
CA LYS A 319 -14.84 4.85 -11.91
C LYS A 319 -14.04 4.86 -13.22
N ILE A 320 -14.08 3.78 -13.98
CA ILE A 320 -13.39 3.64 -15.27
C ILE A 320 -14.36 3.85 -16.41
N THR A 321 -15.50 3.18 -16.37
CA THR A 321 -16.66 3.36 -17.27
C THR A 321 -17.94 3.42 -16.44
N ASP A 322 -19.10 3.49 -17.06
CA ASP A 322 -20.38 3.43 -16.34
C ASP A 322 -20.60 2.07 -15.68
N THR A 323 -20.04 1.01 -16.23
CA THR A 323 -20.19 -0.36 -15.75
C THR A 323 -18.94 -0.92 -15.06
N CYS A 324 -17.79 -0.25 -15.14
CA CYS A 324 -16.53 -0.74 -14.59
C CYS A 324 -15.96 0.21 -13.55
N ALA A 325 -15.60 -0.34 -12.39
CA ALA A 325 -14.85 0.34 -11.34
C ALA A 325 -13.52 -0.36 -11.06
N ALA A 326 -12.51 0.41 -10.65
CA ALA A 326 -11.28 -0.11 -10.11
C ALA A 326 -11.16 0.24 -8.62
N ILE A 327 -10.64 -0.69 -7.81
CA ILE A 327 -10.29 -0.49 -6.39
C ILE A 327 -8.82 -0.82 -6.24
N VAL A 328 -8.06 0.14 -5.72
CA VAL A 328 -6.64 -0.03 -5.37
C VAL A 328 -6.53 -0.05 -3.86
N SER A 329 -6.12 -1.18 -3.30
CA SER A 329 -5.92 -1.37 -1.86
C SER A 329 -4.74 -0.57 -1.36
N GLY A 330 -4.83 -0.11 -0.11
CA GLY A 330 -3.71 0.47 0.62
C GLY A 330 -2.72 -0.56 1.17
N GLY A 331 -3.05 -1.86 1.02
CA GLY A 331 -2.27 -2.96 1.57
C GLY A 331 -2.65 -3.33 3.00
N THR A 332 -2.58 -4.62 3.30
CA THR A 332 -2.85 -5.19 4.64
C THR A 332 -1.65 -5.02 5.57
N GLY A 333 -0.45 -4.89 4.99
CA GLY A 333 0.78 -4.52 5.67
C GLY A 333 1.34 -3.17 5.21
N THR A 334 2.64 -3.00 5.42
CA THR A 334 3.41 -1.85 4.92
C THR A 334 4.71 -2.37 4.30
N TRP A 335 5.30 -1.61 3.40
CA TRP A 335 6.59 -1.96 2.82
C TRP A 335 7.67 -0.96 3.24
N GLY A 336 8.88 -1.46 3.57
CA GLY A 336 10.05 -0.65 3.93
C GLY A 336 9.96 0.05 5.29
N TYR A 337 8.77 0.49 5.77
CA TYR A 337 8.64 1.22 7.03
C TYR A 337 7.33 0.89 7.77
N LYS A 338 7.39 0.66 9.08
CA LYS A 338 6.21 0.61 9.96
C LYS A 338 5.61 2.01 10.15
N PHE A 339 5.32 2.66 9.04
CA PHE A 339 4.91 4.06 9.04
C PHE A 339 4.01 4.36 7.84
N ARG A 340 2.92 5.09 8.07
CA ARG A 340 1.95 5.40 7.03
C ARG A 340 1.28 6.76 7.29
N THR A 341 1.45 7.70 6.38
CA THR A 341 0.73 8.98 6.39
C THR A 341 -0.28 9.10 5.25
N GLN A 342 -0.21 8.22 4.24
CA GLN A 342 -1.19 8.12 3.16
C GLN A 342 -1.78 6.71 3.07
N GLY A 343 -3.00 6.61 2.53
CA GLY A 343 -3.72 5.35 2.45
C GLY A 343 -4.09 4.80 3.83
N LYS A 344 -4.48 3.54 3.89
CA LYS A 344 -4.80 2.80 5.12
C LYS A 344 -4.11 1.44 5.10
N THR A 345 -3.78 0.91 6.28
CA THR A 345 -3.51 -0.52 6.45
C THR A 345 -4.87 -1.19 6.54
N GLU A 346 -5.24 -1.99 5.52
CA GLU A 346 -6.62 -2.41 5.36
C GLU A 346 -6.79 -3.78 4.71
N ILE A 347 -7.93 -4.38 4.98
CA ILE A 347 -8.60 -5.29 4.06
C ILE A 347 -9.71 -4.53 3.34
N VAL A 348 -9.96 -4.86 2.09
CA VAL A 348 -11.08 -4.31 1.32
C VAL A 348 -12.24 -5.30 1.37
N CYS A 349 -13.42 -4.83 1.73
CA CYS A 349 -14.68 -5.58 1.67
C CYS A 349 -15.60 -4.90 0.64
N ALA A 350 -15.85 -5.56 -0.48
CA ALA A 350 -16.73 -5.06 -1.51
C ALA A 350 -18.05 -5.86 -1.52
N GLU A 351 -19.17 -5.17 -1.42
CA GLU A 351 -20.50 -5.73 -1.63
C GLU A 351 -21.01 -5.26 -2.98
N ILE A 352 -21.27 -6.20 -3.89
CA ILE A 352 -21.79 -5.96 -5.22
C ILE A 352 -23.24 -6.42 -5.24
N LYS A 353 -24.18 -5.51 -5.57
CA LYS A 353 -25.61 -5.80 -5.62
C LYS A 353 -26.10 -5.74 -7.04
N GLN A 354 -26.87 -6.77 -7.43
CA GLN A 354 -27.61 -6.74 -8.68
C GLN A 354 -28.77 -5.75 -8.54
N ILE A 355 -28.91 -4.90 -9.54
CA ILE A 355 -30.03 -3.97 -9.68
C ILE A 355 -30.76 -4.27 -10.98
N ASN A 356 -32.08 -4.02 -10.98
CA ASN A 356 -32.95 -4.23 -12.13
C ASN A 356 -32.65 -3.28 -13.29
#